data_f377f7602975e3f5e10b86df9faf787b
#
_entry.id   f377f7602975e3f5e10b86df9faf787b
#
_cell.length_a   1.000
_cell.length_b   1.000
_cell.length_c   1.000
_cell.angle_alpha   90.00
_cell.angle_beta   90.00
_cell.angle_gamma   90.00
#
_symmetry.space_group_name_H-M   'P 1'
#
loop_
_entity.id
_entity.type
_entity.pdbx_description
1 polymer ?
#
loop_
_entity_poly.entity_id
_entity_poly.type
_entity_poly.pdbx_seq_one_letter_code
_entity_poly.pdbx_strand_id
1 'polypeptide(L)'
;EPHIADEAVAALWAPTGGIVCPFGLTYALAENAAKNGVKFQFDTTVTGLTRLDDGWRVETDRGPLEARCVVNAAGVYADKLHNMVQPDDPMTIVPRRGDYFLLDHTAGGHVSHTIFQLPGKYGKGVLVTPTVHGNLLIGPTAIDIEDKEGTATTAAGLDEVRAKAGLAVKDIPLRQTI
;
A
#
# COMPACT_ATOMS: atom_id res chain seq x y z
N GLU A 1 -22.59 10.55 9.12
CA GLU A 1 -21.23 10.86 9.63
C GLU A 1 -21.27 12.13 10.49
N PRO A 2 -21.43 12.03 11.82
CA PRO A 2 -21.61 13.21 12.69
C PRO A 2 -20.33 14.07 12.82
N HIS A 3 -19.18 13.48 12.52
CA HIS A 3 -17.87 14.14 12.64
C HIS A 3 -17.32 14.69 11.32
N ILE A 4 -18.12 14.76 10.26
CA ILE A 4 -17.71 15.46 9.04
C ILE A 4 -17.45 16.95 9.37
N ALA A 5 -16.45 17.53 8.74
CA ALA A 5 -16.11 18.95 8.89
C ALA A 5 -17.31 19.83 8.54
N ASP A 6 -17.50 20.94 9.31
CA ASP A 6 -18.68 21.79 9.19
C ASP A 6 -18.77 22.52 7.84
N GLU A 7 -17.64 22.66 7.13
CA GLU A 7 -17.55 23.25 5.80
C GLU A 7 -18.02 22.31 4.69
N ALA A 8 -18.25 21.03 4.97
CA ALA A 8 -18.69 20.06 3.97
C ALA A 8 -20.16 20.29 3.61
N VAL A 9 -20.42 20.70 2.38
CA VAL A 9 -21.77 21.01 1.87
C VAL A 9 -22.42 19.80 1.18
N ALA A 10 -21.64 18.83 0.71
CA ALA A 10 -22.10 17.61 0.03
C ALA A 10 -21.01 16.53 0.04
N ALA A 11 -21.40 15.29 -0.19
CA ALA A 11 -20.49 14.17 -0.37
C ALA A 11 -21.02 13.19 -1.42
N LEU A 12 -20.12 12.55 -2.15
CA LEU A 12 -20.45 11.40 -2.98
C LEU A 12 -20.33 10.13 -2.13
N TRP A 13 -21.41 9.38 -2.06
CA TRP A 13 -21.43 8.10 -1.36
C TRP A 13 -21.31 6.93 -2.34
N ALA A 14 -20.38 5.99 -2.06
CA ALA A 14 -20.17 4.76 -2.81
C ALA A 14 -20.68 3.56 -1.99
N PRO A 15 -21.94 3.13 -2.14
CA PRO A 15 -22.56 2.11 -1.28
C PRO A 15 -21.95 0.71 -1.45
N THR A 16 -21.22 0.45 -2.54
CA THR A 16 -20.56 -0.82 -2.82
C THR A 16 -19.09 -0.83 -2.42
N GLY A 17 -18.57 0.29 -1.91
CA GLY A 17 -17.22 0.38 -1.37
C GLY A 17 -17.08 -0.41 -0.07
N GLY A 18 -15.85 -0.85 0.23
CA GLY A 18 -15.56 -1.60 1.46
C GLY A 18 -14.09 -1.52 1.83
N ILE A 19 -13.79 -2.02 3.02
CA ILE A 19 -12.43 -2.16 3.54
C ILE A 19 -12.10 -3.64 3.71
N VAL A 20 -10.81 -3.95 3.63
CA VAL A 20 -10.30 -5.31 3.83
C VAL A 20 -8.98 -5.24 4.59
N CYS A 21 -8.71 -6.24 5.43
CA CYS A 21 -7.38 -6.40 6.01
C CYS A 21 -6.40 -6.86 4.91
N PRO A 22 -5.36 -6.07 4.58
CA PRO A 22 -4.42 -6.44 3.52
C PRO A 22 -3.61 -7.71 3.87
N PHE A 23 -3.28 -7.90 5.14
CA PHE A 23 -2.60 -9.11 5.60
C PHE A 23 -3.50 -10.34 5.44
N GLY A 24 -4.75 -10.27 5.92
CA GLY A 24 -5.72 -11.37 5.80
C GLY A 24 -5.98 -11.74 4.33
N LEU A 25 -6.12 -10.74 3.46
CA LEU A 25 -6.28 -10.96 2.02
C LEU A 25 -5.05 -11.65 1.41
N THR A 26 -3.84 -11.21 1.76
CA THR A 26 -2.59 -11.80 1.27
C THR A 26 -2.45 -13.26 1.70
N TYR A 27 -2.70 -13.56 2.98
CA TYR A 27 -2.68 -14.94 3.47
C TYR A 27 -3.72 -15.83 2.79
N ALA A 28 -4.95 -15.35 2.65
CA ALA A 28 -6.02 -16.12 2.00
C ALA A 28 -5.68 -16.44 0.53
N LEU A 29 -5.10 -15.48 -0.20
CA LEU A 29 -4.65 -15.70 -1.57
C LEU A 29 -3.50 -16.69 -1.64
N ALA A 30 -2.51 -16.59 -0.74
CA ALA A 30 -1.38 -17.52 -0.68
C ALA A 30 -1.83 -18.95 -0.34
N GLU A 31 -2.71 -19.11 0.66
CA GLU A 31 -3.28 -20.42 1.02
C GLU A 31 -4.07 -21.03 -0.14
N ASN A 32 -4.87 -20.22 -0.82
CA ASN A 32 -5.62 -20.69 -1.99
C ASN A 32 -4.68 -21.12 -3.13
N ALA A 33 -3.62 -20.35 -3.39
CA ALA A 33 -2.61 -20.69 -4.37
C ALA A 33 -1.91 -22.02 -4.02
N ALA A 34 -1.50 -22.20 -2.75
CA ALA A 34 -0.88 -23.44 -2.28
C ALA A 34 -1.80 -24.65 -2.43
N LYS A 35 -3.09 -24.52 -2.10
CA LYS A 35 -4.10 -25.59 -2.32
C LYS A 35 -4.26 -25.95 -3.79
N ASN A 36 -4.00 -25.02 -4.70
CA ASN A 36 -4.01 -25.23 -6.14
C ASN A 36 -2.65 -25.64 -6.73
N GLY A 37 -1.70 -26.04 -5.89
CA GLY A 37 -0.43 -26.63 -6.30
C GLY A 37 0.70 -25.63 -6.55
N VAL A 38 0.53 -24.35 -6.22
CA VAL A 38 1.63 -23.37 -6.28
C VAL A 38 2.68 -23.70 -5.24
N LYS A 39 3.94 -23.71 -5.67
CA LYS A 39 5.10 -23.89 -4.80
C LYS A 39 5.70 -22.55 -4.44
N PHE A 40 5.77 -22.24 -3.15
CA PHE A 40 6.44 -21.05 -2.65
C PHE A 40 7.90 -21.36 -2.35
N GLN A 41 8.80 -20.50 -2.82
CA GLN A 41 10.22 -20.54 -2.48
C GLN A 41 10.57 -19.22 -1.79
N PHE A 42 10.53 -19.24 -0.46
CA PHE A 42 10.93 -18.10 0.36
C PHE A 42 12.45 -17.99 0.44
N ASP A 43 12.96 -16.84 0.87
CA ASP A 43 14.38 -16.55 1.00
C ASP A 43 15.16 -16.90 -0.28
N THR A 44 14.58 -16.61 -1.43
CA THR A 44 15.15 -16.91 -2.75
C THR A 44 15.16 -15.64 -3.58
N THR A 45 16.36 -15.17 -3.89
CA THR A 45 16.57 -13.94 -4.65
C THR A 45 16.81 -14.25 -6.13
N VAL A 46 16.02 -13.64 -7.01
CA VAL A 46 16.26 -13.68 -8.46
C VAL A 46 17.44 -12.77 -8.77
N THR A 47 18.50 -13.33 -9.38
CA THR A 47 19.74 -12.65 -9.71
C THR A 47 19.93 -12.42 -11.21
N GLY A 48 19.15 -13.11 -12.06
CA GLY A 48 19.20 -12.96 -13.51
C GLY A 48 17.98 -13.57 -14.20
N LEU A 49 17.70 -13.06 -15.40
CA LEU A 49 16.62 -13.53 -16.27
C LEU A 49 17.17 -13.64 -17.70
N THR A 50 17.13 -14.83 -18.27
CA THR A 50 17.61 -15.08 -19.64
C THR A 50 16.48 -15.66 -20.47
N ARG A 51 16.22 -15.07 -21.63
CA ARG A 51 15.27 -15.60 -22.62
C ARG A 51 15.81 -16.87 -23.25
N LEU A 52 15.00 -17.91 -23.29
CA LEU A 52 15.23 -19.15 -24.02
C LEU A 52 14.29 -19.21 -25.24
N ASP A 53 14.49 -20.20 -26.13
CA ASP A 53 13.65 -20.39 -27.30
C ASP A 53 12.18 -20.65 -26.91
N ASP A 54 11.94 -21.42 -25.84
CA ASP A 54 10.60 -21.76 -25.34
C ASP A 54 10.43 -21.41 -23.86
N GLY A 55 10.76 -20.18 -23.49
CA GLY A 55 10.55 -19.72 -22.12
C GLY A 55 11.67 -18.86 -21.55
N TRP A 56 11.95 -19.08 -20.28
CA TRP A 56 12.86 -18.28 -19.48
C TRP A 56 13.68 -19.15 -18.55
N ARG A 57 14.95 -18.80 -18.41
CA ARG A 57 15.81 -19.26 -17.33
C ARG A 57 15.89 -18.14 -16.29
N VAL A 58 15.52 -18.48 -15.06
CA VAL A 58 15.53 -17.62 -13.89
C VAL A 58 16.69 -18.04 -13.01
N GLU A 59 17.74 -17.22 -12.95
CA GLU A 59 18.85 -17.45 -12.04
C GLU A 59 18.47 -16.98 -10.63
N THR A 60 18.78 -17.81 -9.64
CA THR A 60 18.55 -17.46 -8.23
C THR A 60 19.77 -17.80 -7.38
N ASP A 61 19.85 -17.23 -6.17
CA ASP A 61 20.87 -17.56 -5.17
C ASP A 61 20.78 -19.01 -4.66
N ARG A 62 19.70 -19.75 -5.03
CA ARG A 62 19.50 -21.18 -4.71
C ARG A 62 19.55 -22.11 -5.91
N GLY A 63 19.98 -21.61 -7.04
CA GLY A 63 20.08 -22.33 -8.30
C GLY A 63 19.06 -21.88 -9.34
N PRO A 64 19.25 -22.32 -10.60
CA PRO A 64 18.41 -21.88 -11.70
C PRO A 64 17.06 -22.61 -11.72
N LEU A 65 16.05 -21.92 -12.26
CA LEU A 65 14.72 -22.44 -12.56
C LEU A 65 14.39 -22.17 -14.03
N GLU A 66 13.57 -23.01 -14.64
CA GLU A 66 13.05 -22.76 -15.99
C GLU A 66 11.52 -22.64 -15.95
N ALA A 67 11.00 -21.68 -16.70
CA ALA A 67 9.56 -21.42 -16.78
C ALA A 67 9.18 -20.92 -18.17
N ARG A 68 8.00 -21.31 -18.65
CA ARG A 68 7.47 -20.78 -19.92
C ARG A 68 7.16 -19.30 -19.86
N CYS A 69 6.69 -18.83 -18.70
CA CYS A 69 6.35 -17.43 -18.46
C CYS A 69 6.86 -16.99 -17.09
N VAL A 70 7.29 -15.74 -16.99
CA VAL A 70 7.66 -15.08 -15.74
C VAL A 70 6.75 -13.87 -15.55
N VAL A 71 6.17 -13.73 -14.36
CA VAL A 71 5.39 -12.56 -13.95
C VAL A 71 6.20 -11.78 -12.94
N ASN A 72 6.58 -10.56 -13.31
CA ASN A 72 7.29 -9.65 -12.41
C ASN A 72 6.28 -8.92 -11.51
N ALA A 73 6.17 -9.35 -10.26
CA ALA A 73 5.33 -8.76 -9.23
C ALA A 73 6.15 -8.30 -8.02
N ALA A 74 7.39 -7.84 -8.25
CA ALA A 74 8.37 -7.51 -7.21
C ALA A 74 8.16 -6.13 -6.54
N GLY A 75 6.96 -5.54 -6.64
CA GLY A 75 6.61 -4.28 -5.97
C GLY A 75 7.56 -3.15 -6.35
N VAL A 76 8.10 -2.45 -5.37
CA VAL A 76 9.03 -1.32 -5.59
C VAL A 76 10.36 -1.73 -6.26
N TYR A 77 10.66 -3.04 -6.35
CA TYR A 77 11.84 -3.58 -6.99
C TYR A 77 11.57 -4.15 -8.40
N ALA A 78 10.37 -3.99 -8.94
CA ALA A 78 10.02 -4.51 -10.25
C ALA A 78 10.87 -3.90 -11.38
N ASP A 79 11.36 -2.68 -11.20
CA ASP A 79 12.31 -2.02 -12.11
C ASP A 79 13.64 -2.78 -12.22
N LYS A 80 14.15 -3.34 -11.15
CA LYS A 80 15.39 -4.12 -11.17
C LYS A 80 15.26 -5.35 -12.06
N LEU A 81 14.13 -6.07 -11.95
CA LEU A 81 13.88 -7.26 -12.77
C LEU A 81 13.57 -6.87 -14.23
N HIS A 82 12.85 -5.76 -14.45
CA HIS A 82 12.60 -5.24 -15.79
C HIS A 82 13.93 -4.94 -16.50
N ASN A 83 14.83 -4.22 -15.84
CA ASN A 83 16.10 -3.80 -16.42
C ASN A 83 17.06 -4.97 -16.71
N MET A 84 16.86 -6.15 -16.10
CA MET A 84 17.59 -7.37 -16.45
C MET A 84 17.24 -7.89 -17.86
N VAL A 85 16.01 -7.65 -18.32
CA VAL A 85 15.50 -8.16 -19.59
C VAL A 85 15.32 -7.10 -20.67
N GLN A 86 15.30 -5.83 -20.27
CA GLN A 86 15.18 -4.66 -21.16
C GLN A 86 16.24 -3.60 -20.83
N PRO A 87 17.55 -3.92 -21.00
CA PRO A 87 18.62 -2.99 -20.66
C PRO A 87 18.66 -1.74 -21.55
N ASP A 88 18.12 -1.81 -22.77
CA ASP A 88 18.06 -0.72 -23.73
C ASP A 88 16.88 0.25 -23.46
N ASP A 89 15.92 -0.15 -22.65
CA ASP A 89 14.78 0.69 -22.23
C ASP A 89 14.58 0.58 -20.70
N PRO A 90 15.55 1.09 -19.92
CA PRO A 90 15.53 0.95 -18.48
C PRO A 90 14.45 1.85 -17.85
N MET A 91 13.79 1.33 -16.83
CA MET A 91 12.86 2.10 -16.00
C MET A 91 13.37 2.23 -14.56
N THR A 92 12.84 3.23 -13.86
CA THR A 92 13.11 3.47 -12.44
C THR A 92 11.80 3.68 -11.70
N ILE A 93 11.57 2.91 -10.66
CA ILE A 93 10.46 3.12 -9.75
C ILE A 93 10.91 4.04 -8.62
N VAL A 94 10.28 5.20 -8.53
CA VAL A 94 10.45 6.13 -7.40
C VAL A 94 9.46 5.70 -6.31
N PRO A 95 9.93 5.25 -5.14
CA PRO A 95 9.05 4.84 -4.06
C PRO A 95 8.34 6.05 -3.46
N ARG A 96 7.07 5.86 -3.06
CA ARG A 96 6.28 6.90 -2.41
C ARG A 96 5.86 6.44 -1.02
N ARG A 97 6.37 7.12 -0.01
CA ARG A 97 6.08 6.83 1.39
C ARG A 97 4.79 7.49 1.84
N GLY A 98 4.01 6.77 2.63
CA GLY A 98 2.84 7.28 3.33
C GLY A 98 2.99 7.12 4.83
N ASP A 99 2.98 8.24 5.57
CA ASP A 99 2.95 8.24 7.03
C ASP A 99 1.50 8.20 7.51
N TYR A 100 1.24 7.47 8.61
CA TYR A 100 -0.10 7.27 9.16
C TYR A 100 -0.11 7.46 10.68
N PHE A 101 -1.26 7.86 11.22
CA PHE A 101 -1.66 7.59 12.60
C PHE A 101 -2.54 6.34 12.63
N LEU A 102 -2.26 5.44 13.56
CA LEU A 102 -3.16 4.36 13.95
C LEU A 102 -3.67 4.67 15.36
N LEU A 103 -4.98 4.75 15.53
CA LEU A 103 -5.62 5.05 16.80
C LEU A 103 -6.23 3.78 17.40
N ASP A 104 -6.33 3.77 18.71
CA ASP A 104 -6.92 2.69 19.51
C ASP A 104 -8.37 2.39 19.10
N HIS A 105 -8.86 1.21 19.51
CA HIS A 105 -10.25 0.76 19.31
C HIS A 105 -11.30 1.74 19.84
N THR A 106 -10.97 2.48 20.90
CA THR A 106 -11.86 3.49 21.47
C THR A 106 -12.15 4.65 20.51
N ALA A 107 -11.29 4.87 19.52
CA ALA A 107 -11.48 5.82 18.42
C ALA A 107 -12.15 5.21 17.18
N GLY A 108 -12.29 3.89 17.12
CA GLY A 108 -12.72 3.17 15.91
C GLY A 108 -14.08 3.55 15.37
N GLY A 109 -15.00 3.97 16.26
CA GLY A 109 -16.35 4.41 15.88
C GLY A 109 -16.45 5.89 15.53
N HIS A 110 -15.36 6.63 15.41
CA HIS A 110 -15.37 8.06 15.11
C HIS A 110 -15.98 8.38 13.74
N VAL A 111 -15.73 7.53 12.75
CA VAL A 111 -16.41 7.53 11.44
C VAL A 111 -16.87 6.12 11.10
N SER A 112 -17.99 6.01 10.33
CA SER A 112 -18.55 4.72 9.90
C SER A 112 -18.10 4.33 8.49
N HIS A 113 -17.53 5.26 7.73
CA HIS A 113 -17.07 5.07 6.34
C HIS A 113 -15.66 5.61 6.19
N THR A 114 -14.96 5.16 5.17
CA THR A 114 -13.72 5.82 4.75
C THR A 114 -14.04 7.20 4.18
N ILE A 115 -13.55 8.24 4.83
CA ILE A 115 -13.76 9.62 4.42
C ILE A 115 -12.60 10.08 3.55
N PHE A 116 -12.92 10.47 2.33
CA PHE A 116 -11.98 11.04 1.35
C PHE A 116 -12.16 12.55 1.28
N GLN A 117 -11.09 13.27 1.11
CA GLN A 117 -11.11 14.66 0.69
C GLN A 117 -11.32 14.75 -0.83
N LEU A 118 -11.64 15.95 -1.32
CA LEU A 118 -11.58 16.21 -2.75
C LEU A 118 -10.14 15.97 -3.26
N PRO A 119 -9.97 15.29 -4.40
CA PRO A 119 -8.64 15.04 -4.96
C PRO A 119 -7.89 16.34 -5.22
N GLY A 120 -6.66 16.44 -4.74
CA GLY A 120 -5.75 17.54 -5.01
C GLY A 120 -4.69 17.17 -6.04
N LYS A 121 -3.66 18.01 -6.18
CA LYS A 121 -2.52 17.80 -7.10
C LYS A 121 -1.82 16.44 -6.92
N TYR A 122 -1.79 15.92 -5.70
CA TYR A 122 -1.11 14.67 -5.34
C TYR A 122 -2.07 13.48 -5.13
N GLY A 123 -3.29 13.56 -5.64
CA GLY A 123 -4.31 12.52 -5.56
C GLY A 123 -5.33 12.73 -4.44
N LYS A 124 -5.78 11.64 -3.83
CA LYS A 124 -6.92 11.59 -2.90
C LYS A 124 -6.72 12.22 -1.52
N GLY A 125 -5.51 12.70 -1.21
CA GLY A 125 -5.21 13.33 0.08
C GLY A 125 -5.17 12.36 1.26
N VAL A 126 -5.29 12.92 2.48
CA VAL A 126 -5.35 12.17 3.74
C VAL A 126 -6.76 11.65 3.96
N LEU A 127 -6.88 10.37 4.25
CA LEU A 127 -8.14 9.69 4.55
C LEU A 127 -8.29 9.52 6.06
N VAL A 128 -9.54 9.43 6.51
CA VAL A 128 -9.91 8.95 7.84
C VAL A 128 -10.74 7.69 7.64
N THR A 129 -10.23 6.54 8.11
CA THR A 129 -10.74 5.22 7.73
C THR A 129 -10.93 4.34 8.97
N PRO A 130 -12.13 3.80 9.23
CA PRO A 130 -12.29 2.73 10.20
C PRO A 130 -11.59 1.47 9.68
N THR A 131 -10.98 0.68 10.54
CA THR A 131 -10.34 -0.59 10.14
C THR A 131 -11.26 -1.78 10.43
N VAL A 132 -11.02 -2.91 9.76
CA VAL A 132 -11.75 -4.16 10.01
C VAL A 132 -11.50 -4.72 11.42
N HIS A 133 -10.47 -4.24 12.10
CA HIS A 133 -10.12 -4.62 13.46
C HIS A 133 -10.63 -3.63 14.52
N GLY A 134 -11.40 -2.63 14.13
CA GLY A 134 -12.02 -1.66 15.04
C GLY A 134 -11.14 -0.47 15.43
N ASN A 135 -9.97 -0.30 14.82
CA ASN A 135 -9.14 0.88 14.99
C ASN A 135 -9.57 2.00 14.03
N LEU A 136 -9.03 3.20 14.22
CA LEU A 136 -9.12 4.30 13.27
C LEU A 136 -7.75 4.56 12.65
N LEU A 137 -7.68 4.57 11.32
CA LEU A 137 -6.46 4.82 10.56
C LEU A 137 -6.57 6.17 9.84
N ILE A 138 -5.55 7.02 9.98
CA ILE A 138 -5.54 8.37 9.40
C ILE A 138 -4.27 8.53 8.58
N GLY A 139 -4.41 8.87 7.32
CA GLY A 139 -3.33 8.96 6.34
C GLY A 139 -3.79 8.50 4.96
N PRO A 140 -2.84 8.33 4.02
CA PRO A 140 -1.39 8.56 4.13
C PRO A 140 -0.98 10.00 3.78
N THR A 141 0.31 10.31 4.03
CA THR A 141 1.03 11.30 3.22
C THR A 141 1.38 10.71 1.85
N ALA A 142 1.95 11.51 0.96
CA ALA A 142 2.39 11.07 -0.37
C ALA A 142 3.73 11.72 -0.70
N ILE A 143 4.82 11.18 -0.15
CA ILE A 143 6.16 11.75 -0.22
C ILE A 143 7.05 10.84 -1.07
N ASP A 144 7.54 11.34 -2.20
CA ASP A 144 8.53 10.63 -3.00
C ASP A 144 9.86 10.60 -2.24
N ILE A 145 10.47 9.42 -2.18
CA ILE A 145 11.73 9.18 -1.49
C ILE A 145 12.70 8.44 -2.42
N GLU A 146 13.98 8.46 -2.10
CA GLU A 146 14.99 7.74 -2.89
C GLU A 146 15.20 6.31 -2.40
N ASP A 147 15.15 6.14 -1.07
CA ASP A 147 15.38 4.84 -0.44
C ASP A 147 14.12 3.97 -0.50
N LYS A 148 14.18 2.88 -1.26
CA LYS A 148 13.09 1.89 -1.38
C LYS A 148 12.74 1.19 -0.06
N GLU A 149 13.65 1.19 0.91
CA GLU A 149 13.47 0.65 2.27
C GLU A 149 13.07 1.72 3.31
N GLY A 150 12.90 2.96 2.88
CA GLY A 150 12.60 4.12 3.74
C GLY A 150 11.18 4.09 4.31
N THR A 151 10.88 3.13 5.19
CA THR A 151 9.55 2.93 5.79
C THR A 151 9.34 3.65 7.13
N ALA A 152 10.35 4.38 7.62
CA ALA A 152 10.27 5.07 8.90
C ALA A 152 9.22 6.19 8.88
N THR A 153 8.37 6.22 9.90
CA THR A 153 7.43 7.33 10.15
C THR A 153 8.19 8.60 10.56
N THR A 154 7.78 9.75 10.04
CA THR A 154 8.44 11.03 10.31
C THR A 154 7.54 12.02 11.02
N ALA A 155 8.12 12.87 11.87
CA ALA A 155 7.38 13.93 12.55
C ALA A 155 6.71 14.88 11.53
N ALA A 156 7.41 15.28 10.47
CA ALA A 156 6.88 16.15 9.44
C ALA A 156 5.68 15.50 8.69
N GLY A 157 5.76 14.19 8.41
CA GLY A 157 4.66 13.44 7.80
C GLY A 157 3.44 13.36 8.73
N LEU A 158 3.65 13.13 10.02
CA LEU A 158 2.56 13.12 11.00
C LEU A 158 1.92 14.51 11.16
N ASP A 159 2.70 15.59 11.15
CA ASP A 159 2.17 16.95 11.19
C ASP A 159 1.33 17.27 9.94
N GLU A 160 1.76 16.81 8.76
CA GLU A 160 0.98 16.92 7.52
C GLU A 160 -0.33 16.13 7.61
N VAL A 161 -0.31 14.89 8.10
CA VAL A 161 -1.52 14.07 8.28
C VAL A 161 -2.49 14.78 9.23
N ARG A 162 -1.99 15.29 10.37
CA ARG A 162 -2.82 16.03 11.36
C ARG A 162 -3.50 17.24 10.74
N ALA A 163 -2.75 18.05 10.01
CA ALA A 163 -3.26 19.27 9.39
C ALA A 163 -4.32 18.97 8.33
N LYS A 164 -4.09 17.96 7.48
CA LYS A 164 -4.99 17.62 6.37
C LYS A 164 -6.23 16.84 6.81
N ALA A 165 -6.11 15.95 7.79
CA ALA A 165 -7.25 15.16 8.27
C ALA A 165 -8.39 16.05 8.82
N GLY A 166 -8.04 17.13 9.52
CA GLY A 166 -8.99 18.09 10.06
C GLY A 166 -9.83 18.82 9.01
N LEU A 167 -9.40 18.83 7.73
CA LEU A 167 -10.19 19.42 6.64
C LEU A 167 -11.42 18.58 6.24
N ALA A 168 -11.44 17.30 6.59
CA ALA A 168 -12.53 16.40 6.24
C ALA A 168 -13.32 15.91 7.46
N VAL A 169 -12.63 15.70 8.58
CA VAL A 169 -13.22 15.14 9.81
C VAL A 169 -12.76 15.96 11.00
N LYS A 170 -13.73 16.46 11.81
CA LYS A 170 -13.48 17.23 13.02
C LYS A 170 -13.28 16.34 14.25
N ASP A 171 -12.73 16.91 15.30
CA ASP A 171 -12.60 16.32 16.64
C ASP A 171 -11.88 14.97 16.68
N ILE A 172 -10.94 14.75 15.74
CA ILE A 172 -10.19 13.49 15.67
C ILE A 172 -9.41 13.28 16.97
N PRO A 173 -9.59 12.15 17.69
CA PRO A 173 -9.00 11.92 18.99
C PRO A 173 -7.53 11.47 18.88
N LEU A 174 -6.64 12.28 18.33
CA LEU A 174 -5.22 11.96 18.08
C LEU A 174 -4.44 11.56 19.35
N ARG A 175 -4.94 11.88 20.55
CA ARG A 175 -4.34 11.41 21.82
C ARG A 175 -4.47 9.91 22.02
N GLN A 176 -5.34 9.24 21.27
CA GLN A 176 -5.53 7.78 21.30
C GLN A 176 -4.65 7.04 20.27
N THR A 177 -3.61 7.67 19.77
CA THR A 177 -2.60 7.02 18.90
C THR A 177 -1.85 5.95 19.68
N ILE A 178 -1.66 4.76 19.05
CA ILE A 178 -0.96 3.60 19.60
C ILE A 178 0.34 3.31 18.85
#